data_36dfc175a3a2a95dd7858bb6db938c18
#
_entry.id   36dfc175a3a2a95dd7858bb6db938c18
#
_cell.length_a   1.000
_cell.length_b   1.000
_cell.length_c   1.000
_cell.angle_alpha   90.00
_cell.angle_beta   90.00
_cell.angle_gamma   90.00
#
_symmetry.space_group_name_H-M   'P 1'
#
loop_
_entity.id
_entity.type
_entity.pdbx_description
1 polymer ?
#
loop_
_entity_poly.entity_id
_entity_poly.type
_entity_poly.pdbx_seq_one_letter_code
_entity_poly.pdbx_strand_id
1 'polypeptide(L)'
;RSGQKLSYCRLWDRELDQSAKYIDKLRSAYLDDLNPFIVRLIRLFFPHQAVRVEYKRGWKSGQNLIHVLDETLERDRIRGFTQHGPHRADLLIQIDGKSAQTGISRGQQKVLVALLKLAQIEQYTRSASGHCVLLYDDLAAELDESHRNGILGILQKMPIQLFLTASEPEQIDLDSWSDVRMFHVEHGQLK
;
A
#
# COMPACT_ATOMS: atom_id res chain seq x y z
N ARG A 1 -14.52 10.50 -41.19
CA ARG A 1 -13.66 11.13 -40.13
C ARG A 1 -13.67 10.34 -38.81
N SER A 2 -14.68 9.49 -38.51
CA SER A 2 -14.69 8.67 -37.25
C SER A 2 -13.76 7.45 -37.34
N GLY A 3 -13.62 6.82 -38.49
CA GLY A 3 -12.75 5.65 -38.67
C GLY A 3 -11.25 5.91 -38.49
N GLN A 4 -10.78 7.11 -38.87
CA GLN A 4 -9.39 7.51 -38.66
C GLN A 4 -9.02 7.68 -37.18
N LYS A 5 -9.89 8.23 -36.36
CA LYS A 5 -9.65 8.35 -34.89
C LYS A 5 -9.58 7.00 -34.18
N LEU A 6 -10.36 6.01 -34.62
CA LEU A 6 -10.31 4.63 -34.11
C LEU A 6 -8.98 3.94 -34.43
N SER A 7 -8.41 4.18 -35.62
CA SER A 7 -7.11 3.61 -35.98
C SER A 7 -5.97 4.15 -35.13
N TYR A 8 -6.03 5.42 -34.70
CA TYR A 8 -5.01 6.01 -33.83
C TYR A 8 -5.03 5.41 -32.42
N CYS A 9 -6.21 5.13 -31.84
CA CYS A 9 -6.29 4.47 -30.52
C CYS A 9 -5.62 3.08 -30.57
N ARG A 10 -5.89 2.29 -31.61
CA ARG A 10 -5.33 0.95 -31.78
C ARG A 10 -3.81 0.89 -31.99
N LEU A 11 -3.18 1.99 -32.43
CA LEU A 11 -1.72 2.05 -32.56
C LEU A 11 -1.03 1.90 -31.19
N TRP A 12 -1.63 2.43 -30.13
CA TRP A 12 -1.08 2.39 -28.77
C TRP A 12 -1.47 1.14 -27.99
N ASP A 13 -2.48 0.40 -28.43
CA ASP A 13 -3.00 -0.76 -27.69
C ASP A 13 -1.96 -1.87 -27.54
N ARG A 14 -1.11 -2.08 -28.54
CA ARG A 14 -0.02 -3.07 -28.49
C ARG A 14 1.06 -2.68 -27.48
N GLU A 15 1.46 -1.43 -27.49
CA GLU A 15 2.44 -0.87 -26.55
C GLU A 15 1.90 -0.94 -25.11
N LEU A 16 0.62 -0.57 -24.95
CA LEU A 16 -0.08 -0.66 -23.66
C LEU A 16 -0.17 -2.11 -23.18
N ASP A 17 -0.52 -3.07 -24.04
CA ASP A 17 -0.61 -4.49 -23.68
C ASP A 17 0.74 -5.06 -23.24
N GLN A 18 1.83 -4.74 -23.97
CA GLN A 18 3.17 -5.19 -23.60
C GLN A 18 3.63 -4.60 -22.28
N SER A 19 3.50 -3.29 -22.12
CA SER A 19 3.84 -2.59 -20.88
C SER A 19 3.00 -3.06 -19.71
N ALA A 20 1.70 -3.28 -19.92
CA ALA A 20 0.78 -3.78 -18.91
C ALA A 20 1.15 -5.19 -18.43
N LYS A 21 1.52 -6.10 -19.35
CA LYS A 21 1.98 -7.45 -18.99
C LYS A 21 3.26 -7.42 -18.17
N TYR A 22 4.18 -6.55 -18.52
CA TYR A 22 5.43 -6.38 -17.78
C TYR A 22 5.17 -5.85 -16.37
N ILE A 23 4.39 -4.77 -16.22
CA ILE A 23 4.00 -4.19 -14.94
C ILE A 23 3.23 -5.21 -14.07
N ASP A 24 2.29 -5.94 -14.68
CA ASP A 24 1.50 -6.96 -13.99
C ASP A 24 2.40 -8.06 -13.41
N LYS A 25 3.34 -8.55 -14.20
CA LYS A 25 4.33 -9.55 -13.73
C LYS A 25 5.14 -9.04 -12.55
N LEU A 26 5.66 -7.80 -12.62
CA LEU A 26 6.44 -7.21 -11.53
C LEU A 26 5.60 -7.02 -10.26
N ARG A 27 4.38 -6.50 -10.40
CA ARG A 27 3.47 -6.28 -9.26
C ARG A 27 3.03 -7.59 -8.62
N SER A 28 2.72 -8.60 -9.43
CA SER A 28 2.34 -9.92 -8.91
C SER A 28 3.49 -10.54 -8.12
N ALA A 29 4.69 -10.61 -8.68
CA ALA A 29 5.86 -11.14 -7.99
C ALA A 29 6.17 -10.37 -6.69
N TYR A 30 6.13 -9.03 -6.74
CA TYR A 30 6.33 -8.21 -5.55
C TYR A 30 5.31 -8.49 -4.45
N LEU A 31 4.03 -8.64 -4.82
CA LEU A 31 2.96 -8.91 -3.85
C LEU A 31 2.99 -10.35 -3.34
N ASP A 32 3.40 -11.31 -4.14
CA ASP A 32 3.63 -12.69 -3.69
C ASP A 32 4.71 -12.73 -2.60
N ASP A 33 5.79 -11.97 -2.77
CA ASP A 33 6.86 -11.84 -1.78
C ASP A 33 6.43 -11.02 -0.54
N LEU A 34 5.60 -10.00 -0.71
CA LEU A 34 5.13 -9.11 0.36
C LEU A 34 4.02 -9.73 1.21
N ASN A 35 3.17 -10.56 0.62
CA ASN A 35 1.94 -11.08 1.24
C ASN A 35 2.18 -11.79 2.59
N PRO A 36 3.21 -12.63 2.79
CA PRO A 36 3.48 -13.24 4.08
C PRO A 36 3.69 -12.22 5.21
N PHE A 37 4.36 -11.10 4.91
CA PHE A 37 4.58 -10.01 5.88
C PHE A 37 3.28 -9.29 6.20
N ILE A 38 2.48 -8.97 5.17
CA ILE A 38 1.16 -8.33 5.34
C ILE A 38 0.28 -9.19 6.25
N VAL A 39 0.08 -10.46 5.90
CA VAL A 39 -0.82 -11.35 6.65
C VAL A 39 -0.34 -11.53 8.09
N ARG A 40 0.95 -11.70 8.30
CA ARG A 40 1.54 -11.84 9.64
C ARG A 40 1.30 -10.60 10.49
N LEU A 41 1.60 -9.40 9.96
CA LEU A 41 1.42 -8.15 10.69
C LEU A 41 -0.05 -7.85 10.98
N ILE A 42 -0.94 -8.05 10.01
CA ILE A 42 -2.37 -7.85 10.23
C ILE A 42 -2.89 -8.77 11.34
N ARG A 43 -2.47 -10.04 11.38
CA ARG A 43 -2.89 -10.98 12.43
C ARG A 43 -2.47 -10.59 13.84
N LEU A 44 -1.42 -9.79 14.00
CA LEU A 44 -1.03 -9.27 15.32
C LEU A 44 -2.08 -8.30 15.89
N PHE A 45 -2.76 -7.56 15.05
CA PHE A 45 -3.76 -6.56 15.43
C PHE A 45 -5.20 -7.06 15.27
N PHE A 46 -5.39 -8.08 14.45
CA PHE A 46 -6.69 -8.72 14.15
C PHE A 46 -6.59 -10.24 14.35
N PRO A 47 -6.31 -10.73 15.58
CA PRO A 47 -5.87 -12.11 15.82
C PRO A 47 -6.93 -13.17 15.52
N HIS A 48 -8.21 -12.82 15.59
CA HIS A 48 -9.32 -13.76 15.41
C HIS A 48 -10.04 -13.61 14.06
N GLN A 49 -9.48 -12.79 13.17
CA GLN A 49 -10.13 -12.45 11.91
C GLN A 49 -9.43 -13.13 10.73
N ALA A 50 -10.24 -13.61 9.80
CA ALA A 50 -9.72 -14.18 8.55
C ALA A 50 -9.27 -13.04 7.62
N VAL A 51 -7.98 -13.04 7.29
CA VAL A 51 -7.37 -12.03 6.41
C VAL A 51 -7.12 -12.62 5.03
N ARG A 52 -7.61 -11.96 4.00
CA ARG A 52 -7.33 -12.27 2.60
C ARG A 52 -6.77 -11.04 1.90
N VAL A 53 -5.67 -11.22 1.21
CA VAL A 53 -5.05 -10.19 0.36
C VAL A 53 -5.04 -10.69 -1.06
N GLU A 54 -5.56 -9.89 -1.99
CA GLU A 54 -5.69 -10.26 -3.40
C GLU A 54 -5.26 -9.09 -4.30
N TYR A 55 -4.37 -9.38 -5.23
CA TYR A 55 -4.02 -8.43 -6.29
C TYR A 55 -5.01 -8.51 -7.44
N LYS A 56 -5.60 -7.36 -7.77
CA LYS A 56 -6.44 -7.18 -8.97
C LYS A 56 -5.65 -6.43 -10.02
N ARG A 57 -5.36 -7.09 -11.12
CA ARG A 57 -4.51 -6.57 -12.19
C ARG A 57 -5.12 -5.42 -13.01
N GLY A 58 -6.44 -5.16 -12.86
CA GLY A 58 -7.15 -4.10 -13.57
C GLY A 58 -7.86 -4.53 -14.86
N TRP A 59 -7.79 -5.82 -15.20
CA TRP A 59 -8.61 -6.46 -16.23
C TRP A 59 -8.87 -7.91 -15.87
N LYS A 60 -9.82 -8.56 -16.56
CA LYS A 60 -10.27 -9.91 -16.19
C LYS A 60 -9.12 -10.92 -16.27
N SER A 61 -8.98 -11.72 -15.22
CA SER A 61 -8.00 -12.82 -15.16
C SER A 61 -8.27 -13.83 -16.30
N GLY A 62 -7.20 -14.37 -16.88
CA GLY A 62 -7.27 -15.32 -17.98
C GLY A 62 -7.51 -14.68 -19.36
N GLN A 63 -7.76 -13.37 -19.47
CA GLN A 63 -7.90 -12.67 -20.73
C GLN A 63 -6.64 -11.84 -21.06
N ASN A 64 -6.32 -11.75 -22.36
CA ASN A 64 -5.31 -10.81 -22.84
C ASN A 64 -5.89 -9.40 -22.83
N LEU A 65 -5.11 -8.42 -22.34
CA LEU A 65 -5.57 -7.04 -22.26
C LEU A 65 -5.94 -6.48 -23.64
N ILE A 66 -5.19 -6.81 -24.69
CA ILE A 66 -5.46 -6.33 -26.05
C ILE A 66 -6.86 -6.71 -26.55
N HIS A 67 -7.35 -7.91 -26.21
CA HIS A 67 -8.73 -8.32 -26.56
C HIS A 67 -9.76 -7.54 -25.74
N VAL A 68 -9.49 -7.31 -24.46
CA VAL A 68 -10.37 -6.51 -23.58
C VAL A 68 -10.46 -5.07 -24.09
N LEU A 69 -9.35 -4.47 -24.51
CA LEU A 69 -9.32 -3.12 -25.10
C LEU A 69 -10.12 -3.03 -26.40
N ASP A 70 -10.02 -4.03 -27.26
CA ASP A 70 -10.79 -4.09 -28.51
C ASP A 70 -12.31 -4.23 -28.23
N GLU A 71 -12.70 -5.10 -27.30
CA GLU A 71 -14.10 -5.30 -26.89
C GLU A 71 -14.72 -4.06 -26.22
N THR A 72 -13.90 -3.26 -25.54
CA THR A 72 -14.39 -2.09 -24.79
C THR A 72 -14.20 -0.77 -25.50
N LEU A 73 -13.57 -0.75 -26.66
CA LEU A 73 -13.15 0.44 -27.41
C LEU A 73 -14.26 1.50 -27.55
N GLU A 74 -15.47 1.12 -27.95
CA GLU A 74 -16.57 2.06 -28.13
C GLU A 74 -17.05 2.66 -26.80
N ARG A 75 -17.06 1.87 -25.72
CA ARG A 75 -17.40 2.36 -24.37
C ARG A 75 -16.33 3.32 -23.84
N ASP A 76 -15.07 3.00 -24.06
CA ASP A 76 -13.93 3.83 -23.65
C ASP A 76 -13.93 5.15 -24.43
N ARG A 77 -14.26 5.10 -25.73
CA ARG A 77 -14.44 6.30 -26.56
C ARG A 77 -15.53 7.24 -26.04
N ILE A 78 -16.69 6.68 -25.67
CA ILE A 78 -17.81 7.46 -25.12
C ILE A 78 -17.43 8.09 -23.78
N ARG A 79 -16.70 7.36 -22.94
CA ARG A 79 -16.28 7.82 -21.61
C ARG A 79 -15.05 8.73 -21.64
N GLY A 80 -14.28 8.74 -22.71
CA GLY A 80 -13.08 9.53 -22.87
C GLY A 80 -11.84 8.97 -22.17
N PHE A 81 -11.90 7.75 -21.61
CA PHE A 81 -10.75 7.08 -20.99
C PHE A 81 -10.88 5.55 -21.03
N THR A 82 -9.72 4.88 -20.98
CA THR A 82 -9.63 3.41 -20.94
C THR A 82 -10.03 2.88 -19.58
N GLN A 83 -10.98 1.93 -19.56
CA GLN A 83 -11.55 1.37 -18.33
C GLN A 83 -10.78 0.16 -17.81
N HIS A 84 -9.94 -0.46 -18.62
CA HIS A 84 -9.17 -1.66 -18.31
C HIS A 84 -7.68 -1.41 -18.51
N GLY A 85 -6.85 -1.96 -17.62
CA GLY A 85 -5.40 -1.84 -17.72
C GLY A 85 -4.71 -1.68 -16.36
N PRO A 86 -3.38 -1.55 -16.35
CA PRO A 86 -2.57 -1.52 -15.13
C PRO A 86 -2.85 -0.31 -14.23
N HIS A 87 -3.44 0.76 -14.77
CA HIS A 87 -3.90 1.94 -14.01
C HIS A 87 -5.18 1.66 -13.19
N ARG A 88 -5.84 0.54 -13.43
CA ARG A 88 -7.00 0.04 -12.68
C ARG A 88 -6.65 -1.10 -11.73
N ALA A 89 -5.36 -1.43 -11.65
CA ALA A 89 -4.91 -2.42 -10.69
C ALA A 89 -5.13 -1.93 -9.26
N ASP A 90 -5.46 -2.86 -8.37
CA ASP A 90 -5.78 -2.58 -6.98
C ASP A 90 -5.33 -3.73 -6.06
N LEU A 91 -5.16 -3.43 -4.78
CA LEU A 91 -4.94 -4.40 -3.72
C LEU A 91 -6.20 -4.54 -2.88
N LEU A 92 -6.88 -5.66 -3.04
CA LEU A 92 -8.06 -5.96 -2.25
C LEU A 92 -7.66 -6.65 -0.95
N ILE A 93 -7.98 -6.03 0.17
CA ILE A 93 -7.81 -6.61 1.50
C ILE A 93 -9.20 -6.87 2.08
N GLN A 94 -9.42 -8.08 2.52
CA GLN A 94 -10.65 -8.50 3.19
C GLN A 94 -10.33 -8.98 4.61
N ILE A 95 -11.18 -8.58 5.54
CA ILE A 95 -11.15 -9.02 6.93
C ILE A 95 -12.54 -9.61 7.23
N ASP A 96 -12.58 -10.90 7.59
CA ASP A 96 -13.82 -11.68 7.75
C ASP A 96 -14.76 -11.58 6.53
N GLY A 97 -14.18 -11.66 5.33
CA GLY A 97 -14.93 -11.59 4.07
C GLY A 97 -15.45 -10.20 3.70
N LYS A 98 -15.26 -9.19 4.55
CA LYS A 98 -15.64 -7.79 4.25
C LYS A 98 -14.44 -7.02 3.70
N SER A 99 -14.69 -6.16 2.71
CA SER A 99 -13.65 -5.26 2.20
C SER A 99 -13.14 -4.35 3.32
N ALA A 100 -11.82 -4.31 3.53
CA ALA A 100 -11.21 -3.40 4.50
C ALA A 100 -11.49 -1.92 4.19
N GLN A 101 -11.79 -1.58 2.94
CA GLN A 101 -12.09 -0.21 2.52
C GLN A 101 -13.44 0.29 3.08
N THR A 102 -14.43 -0.58 3.27
CA THR A 102 -15.79 -0.19 3.68
C THR A 102 -16.33 -0.97 4.87
N GLY A 103 -15.70 -2.06 5.24
CA GLY A 103 -16.20 -3.03 6.23
C GLY A 103 -15.57 -2.96 7.61
N ILE A 104 -14.57 -2.08 7.81
CA ILE A 104 -13.91 -1.86 9.09
C ILE A 104 -13.96 -0.38 9.50
N SER A 105 -13.74 -0.09 10.80
CA SER A 105 -13.76 1.29 11.30
C SER A 105 -12.61 2.14 10.72
N ARG A 106 -12.74 3.47 10.76
CA ARG A 106 -11.68 4.39 10.31
C ARG A 106 -10.38 4.20 11.11
N GLY A 107 -10.46 3.97 12.42
CA GLY A 107 -9.28 3.66 13.24
C GLY A 107 -8.59 2.38 12.78
N GLN A 108 -9.36 1.31 12.53
CA GLN A 108 -8.83 0.05 11.99
C GLN A 108 -8.22 0.23 10.59
N GLN A 109 -8.79 1.10 9.74
CA GLN A 109 -8.19 1.42 8.43
C GLN A 109 -6.82 2.10 8.59
N LYS A 110 -6.68 3.05 9.52
CA LYS A 110 -5.39 3.71 9.82
C LYS A 110 -4.34 2.70 10.28
N VAL A 111 -4.71 1.82 11.21
CA VAL A 111 -3.85 0.71 11.65
C VAL A 111 -3.44 -0.15 10.46
N LEU A 112 -4.40 -0.56 9.62
CA LEU A 112 -4.13 -1.38 8.45
C LEU A 112 -3.13 -0.72 7.49
N VAL A 113 -3.28 0.58 7.21
CA VAL A 113 -2.35 1.34 6.36
C VAL A 113 -0.94 1.34 6.97
N ALA A 114 -0.82 1.57 8.29
CA ALA A 114 0.47 1.50 8.98
C ALA A 114 1.10 0.10 8.83
N LEU A 115 0.34 -0.97 9.05
CA LEU A 115 0.82 -2.35 8.92
C LEU A 115 1.28 -2.68 7.50
N LEU A 116 0.60 -2.17 6.47
CA LEU A 116 1.03 -2.33 5.07
C LEU A 116 2.37 -1.65 4.81
N LYS A 117 2.60 -0.46 5.37
CA LYS A 117 3.91 0.23 5.29
C LYS A 117 4.99 -0.54 6.02
N LEU A 118 4.70 -1.04 7.23
CA LEU A 118 5.65 -1.86 7.99
C LEU A 118 6.01 -3.15 7.26
N ALA A 119 5.05 -3.80 6.60
CA ALA A 119 5.30 -4.98 5.77
C ALA A 119 6.29 -4.68 4.63
N GLN A 120 6.13 -3.54 3.95
CA GLN A 120 7.03 -3.10 2.89
C GLN A 120 8.45 -2.85 3.42
N ILE A 121 8.56 -2.19 4.59
CA ILE A 121 9.86 -1.92 5.23
C ILE A 121 10.54 -3.23 5.61
N GLU A 122 9.81 -4.15 6.22
CA GLU A 122 10.36 -5.45 6.64
C GLU A 122 10.83 -6.27 5.43
N GLN A 123 10.04 -6.34 4.37
CA GLN A 123 10.46 -6.99 3.12
C GLN A 123 11.74 -6.35 2.56
N TYR A 124 11.77 -5.02 2.48
CA TYR A 124 12.93 -4.28 1.97
C TYR A 124 14.19 -4.54 2.81
N THR A 125 14.09 -4.42 4.12
CA THR A 125 15.25 -4.59 5.02
C THR A 125 15.78 -6.04 5.05
N ARG A 126 14.95 -7.03 4.71
CA ARG A 126 15.39 -8.43 4.56
C ARG A 126 16.01 -8.73 3.21
N SER A 127 15.56 -8.07 2.15
CA SER A 127 16.01 -8.34 0.78
C SER A 127 17.19 -7.48 0.35
N ALA A 128 17.34 -6.30 0.93
CA ALA A 128 18.39 -5.34 0.62
C ALA A 128 19.25 -5.08 1.86
N SER A 129 20.57 -5.08 1.71
CA SER A 129 21.52 -4.64 2.75
C SER A 129 21.51 -3.12 2.96
N GLY A 130 20.47 -2.43 2.50
CA GLY A 130 20.33 -0.97 2.53
C GLY A 130 19.78 -0.45 3.85
N HIS A 131 20.20 0.76 4.20
CA HIS A 131 19.59 1.52 5.31
C HIS A 131 18.20 2.01 4.90
N CYS A 132 17.23 1.86 5.79
CA CYS A 132 15.87 2.37 5.60
C CYS A 132 15.63 3.49 6.62
N VAL A 133 15.09 4.61 6.14
CA VAL A 133 14.62 5.72 6.99
C VAL A 133 13.10 5.76 6.90
N LEU A 134 12.43 5.67 8.04
CA LEU A 134 10.99 5.84 8.15
C LEU A 134 10.68 7.19 8.79
N LEU A 135 9.82 7.95 8.11
CA LEU A 135 9.22 9.16 8.65
C LEU A 135 7.78 8.83 9.02
N TYR A 136 7.42 9.00 10.29
CA TYR A 136 6.06 8.82 10.77
C TYR A 136 5.57 10.14 11.40
N ASP A 137 4.66 10.79 10.69
CA ASP A 137 4.12 12.08 11.11
C ASP A 137 2.89 11.87 11.98
N ASP A 138 2.86 12.55 13.13
CA ASP A 138 1.76 12.60 14.08
C ASP A 138 1.17 11.23 14.50
N LEU A 139 2.04 10.29 14.85
CA LEU A 139 1.65 8.92 15.24
C LEU A 139 0.59 8.92 16.36
N ALA A 140 0.68 9.87 17.28
CA ALA A 140 -0.21 9.94 18.44
C ALA A 140 -1.64 10.36 18.06
N ALA A 141 -1.82 11.30 17.12
CA ALA A 141 -3.15 11.72 16.66
C ALA A 141 -3.80 10.69 15.71
N GLU A 142 -2.99 9.85 15.08
CA GLU A 142 -3.46 8.88 14.10
C GLU A 142 -4.02 7.60 14.73
N LEU A 143 -3.50 7.18 15.90
CA LEU A 143 -3.78 5.88 16.51
C LEU A 143 -4.11 6.02 18.00
N ASP A 144 -5.01 5.17 18.50
CA ASP A 144 -5.19 5.01 19.92
C ASP A 144 -3.94 4.40 20.60
N GLU A 145 -3.86 4.51 21.91
CA GLU A 145 -2.71 4.09 22.70
C GLU A 145 -2.31 2.63 22.48
N SER A 146 -3.28 1.72 22.46
CA SER A 146 -3.02 0.28 22.30
C SER A 146 -2.40 -0.03 20.94
N HIS A 147 -2.98 0.51 19.86
CA HIS A 147 -2.47 0.31 18.50
C HIS A 147 -1.13 1.01 18.30
N ARG A 148 -0.95 2.21 18.87
CA ARG A 148 0.31 2.95 18.84
C ARG A 148 1.44 2.17 19.47
N ASN A 149 1.23 1.67 20.70
CA ASN A 149 2.22 0.87 21.41
C ASN A 149 2.56 -0.43 20.68
N GLY A 150 1.57 -1.07 20.08
CA GLY A 150 1.79 -2.23 19.22
C GLY A 150 2.67 -1.94 18.01
N ILE A 151 2.44 -0.81 17.33
CA ILE A 151 3.25 -0.38 16.18
C ILE A 151 4.67 0.00 16.62
N LEU A 152 4.83 0.75 17.71
CA LEU A 152 6.13 1.09 18.28
C LEU A 152 6.94 -0.16 18.63
N GLY A 153 6.31 -1.16 19.24
CA GLY A 153 6.95 -2.45 19.56
C GLY A 153 7.40 -3.26 18.34
N ILE A 154 6.78 -3.05 17.17
CA ILE A 154 7.24 -3.63 15.91
C ILE A 154 8.42 -2.82 15.36
N LEU A 155 8.29 -1.48 15.32
CA LEU A 155 9.32 -0.57 14.80
C LEU A 155 10.64 -0.70 15.55
N GLN A 156 10.60 -0.86 16.87
CA GLN A 156 11.78 -1.07 17.73
C GLN A 156 12.66 -2.25 17.30
N LYS A 157 12.03 -3.27 16.71
CA LYS A 157 12.73 -4.50 16.26
C LYS A 157 13.24 -4.45 14.83
N MET A 158 12.95 -3.35 14.13
CA MET A 158 13.37 -3.19 12.73
C MET A 158 14.73 -2.48 12.64
N PRO A 159 15.62 -2.90 11.73
CA PRO A 159 16.92 -2.24 11.52
C PRO A 159 16.74 -0.99 10.65
N ILE A 160 16.11 0.04 11.21
CA ILE A 160 15.76 1.30 10.51
C ILE A 160 16.15 2.51 11.35
N GLN A 161 16.31 3.64 10.68
CA GLN A 161 16.29 4.94 11.34
C GLN A 161 14.87 5.49 11.32
N LEU A 162 14.34 5.80 12.50
CA LEU A 162 12.96 6.26 12.65
C LEU A 162 12.94 7.74 13.05
N PHE A 163 12.16 8.54 12.35
CA PHE A 163 11.78 9.89 12.75
C PHE A 163 10.27 9.88 13.06
N LEU A 164 9.94 10.25 14.29
CA LEU A 164 8.55 10.40 14.74
C LEU A 164 8.26 11.84 15.06
N THR A 165 7.08 12.32 14.74
CA THR A 165 6.56 13.57 15.26
C THR A 165 5.36 13.31 16.17
N ALA A 166 5.23 14.13 17.21
CA ALA A 166 4.10 14.17 18.10
C ALA A 166 3.91 15.58 18.65
N SER A 167 2.69 15.95 18.97
CA SER A 167 2.37 17.25 19.60
C SER A 167 2.84 17.31 21.05
N GLU A 168 2.82 16.18 21.75
CA GLU A 168 3.23 16.05 23.17
C GLU A 168 4.14 14.85 23.34
N PRO A 169 5.35 15.01 23.93
CA PRO A 169 6.31 13.91 24.09
C PRO A 169 5.74 12.73 24.89
N GLU A 170 4.91 13.00 25.89
CA GLU A 170 4.32 12.00 26.80
C GLU A 170 3.37 11.02 26.08
N GLN A 171 2.94 11.36 24.89
CA GLN A 171 2.09 10.49 24.07
C GLN A 171 2.87 9.31 23.46
N ILE A 172 4.19 9.34 23.47
CA ILE A 172 5.04 8.31 22.88
C ILE A 172 5.90 7.67 23.96
N ASP A 173 5.60 6.43 24.30
CA ASP A 173 6.43 5.63 25.22
C ASP A 173 7.71 5.15 24.50
N LEU A 174 8.83 5.74 24.91
CA LEU A 174 10.16 5.42 24.38
C LEU A 174 11.10 4.84 25.45
N ASP A 175 10.62 4.52 26.64
CA ASP A 175 11.45 4.05 27.75
C ASP A 175 12.27 2.80 27.43
N SER A 176 11.74 1.96 26.54
CA SER A 176 12.41 0.72 26.11
C SER A 176 13.40 0.92 24.92
N TRP A 177 13.56 2.14 24.41
CA TRP A 177 14.41 2.42 23.26
C TRP A 177 15.83 2.82 23.70
N SER A 178 16.86 2.26 23.06
CA SER A 178 18.26 2.42 23.47
C SER A 178 18.96 3.65 22.86
N ASP A 179 18.52 4.15 21.72
CA ASP A 179 19.14 5.30 21.02
C ASP A 179 18.05 6.25 20.55
N VAL A 180 17.70 7.19 21.42
CA VAL A 180 16.66 8.21 21.17
C VAL A 180 17.27 9.58 21.26
N ARG A 181 16.94 10.43 20.27
CA ARG A 181 17.21 11.88 20.30
C ARG A 181 15.91 12.62 20.13
N MET A 182 15.61 13.48 21.10
CA MET A 182 14.42 14.31 21.08
C MET A 182 14.81 15.74 20.65
N PHE A 183 14.03 16.29 19.75
CA PHE A 183 14.15 17.67 19.29
C PHE A 183 12.84 18.40 19.54
N HIS A 184 12.91 19.53 20.19
CA HIS A 184 11.75 20.40 20.35
C HIS A 184 11.71 21.41 19.20
N VAL A 185 10.53 21.52 18.56
CA VAL A 185 10.33 22.48 17.45
C VAL A 185 9.34 23.54 17.91
N GLU A 186 9.78 24.80 17.98
CA GLU A 186 8.94 25.92 18.37
C GLU A 186 9.12 27.05 17.35
N HIS A 187 7.98 27.53 16.80
CA HIS A 187 7.98 28.57 15.75
C HIS A 187 8.87 28.24 14.54
N GLY A 188 8.95 26.95 14.15
CA GLY A 188 9.75 26.49 13.01
C GLY A 188 11.27 26.42 13.29
N GLN A 189 11.69 26.55 14.54
CA GLN A 189 13.09 26.43 14.96
C GLN A 189 13.28 25.22 15.88
N LEU A 190 14.40 24.52 15.67
CA LEU A 190 14.86 23.48 16.59
C LEU A 190 15.45 24.14 17.83
N LYS A 191 15.06 23.63 19.00
CA LYS A 191 15.60 24.00 20.31
C LYS A 191 16.29 22.81 20.96
#